data_086079d355b6dd2769d09af38eddf68b
#
_entry.id   086079d355b6dd2769d09af38eddf68b
#
_cell.length_a   1.000
_cell.length_b   1.000
_cell.length_c   1.000
_cell.angle_alpha   90.00
_cell.angle_beta   90.00
_cell.angle_gamma   90.00
#
_symmetry.space_group_name_H-M   'P 1'
#
loop_
_entity.id
_entity.type
_entity.pdbx_description
1 polymer ?
#
loop_
_entity_poly.entity_id
_entity_poly.type
_entity_poly.pdbx_seq_one_letter_code
_entity_poly.pdbx_strand_id
1 'polypeptide(L)'
;MIYNQFGGFMRDLHENQIKKAVEAVANRKEVNEVYFVACGGSQAVLMAGQYLFDKESTIPSHVYTVNEFVYDTPKNLNENSVVISCSHSGNTPETVEATKLAREKGAVTICLSNLEGSPLWEAAEYPVHYDWGKDVSDSDKNKGILYGLLFSLLNVLAPNPKWDVCLKELEKLTELSNAAKEQYAQDAKNWAKAQKRDPIIYTIGSGINYGEVYSTAMCWFMEMQWINSGCIHSGEYFHGPFEITDYDVPFMLVKSMGNTRHLDQRVEDFATKFTDKLLVLDQNDLQLDGVAPEAKQYIAAILSGVVIRLFVEAIAFERGHSLDVRRYMWQMSY
;
A
#
# COMPACT_ATOMS: atom_id res chain seq x y z
N MET A 1 0.33 -24.56 17.96
CA MET A 1 1.57 -23.91 18.39
C MET A 1 1.95 -22.95 17.28
N ILE A 2 1.68 -21.64 17.48
CA ILE A 2 2.15 -20.58 16.56
C ILE A 2 3.61 -20.34 16.94
N TYR A 3 4.53 -20.88 16.14
CA TYR A 3 5.97 -20.77 16.36
C TYR A 3 6.44 -19.33 16.04
N ASN A 4 7.60 -18.95 16.57
CA ASN A 4 8.34 -17.72 16.28
C ASN A 4 8.46 -17.53 14.76
N GLN A 5 7.45 -16.85 14.15
CA GLN A 5 7.32 -16.78 12.70
C GLN A 5 8.24 -15.71 12.08
N PHE A 6 8.68 -14.75 12.89
CA PHE A 6 9.37 -13.54 12.40
C PHE A 6 10.90 -13.56 12.56
N GLY A 7 11.51 -14.64 13.06
CA GLY A 7 12.97 -14.80 13.08
C GLY A 7 13.77 -13.67 13.76
N GLY A 8 13.10 -12.70 14.43
CA GLY A 8 13.74 -11.56 15.11
C GLY A 8 14.13 -10.39 14.20
N PHE A 9 13.64 -10.32 12.98
CA PHE A 9 13.91 -9.21 12.05
C PHE A 9 13.00 -7.98 12.26
N MET A 10 11.88 -8.18 12.92
CA MET A 10 10.92 -7.16 13.33
C MET A 10 11.07 -6.93 14.82
N ARG A 11 10.78 -5.72 15.31
CA ARG A 11 10.83 -5.47 16.76
C ARG A 11 9.85 -6.40 17.49
N ASP A 12 10.28 -6.94 18.63
CA ASP A 12 9.46 -7.83 19.48
C ASP A 12 8.05 -7.27 19.77
N LEU A 13 7.96 -5.94 19.88
CA LEU A 13 6.68 -5.24 20.07
C LEU A 13 5.69 -5.53 18.93
N HIS A 14 6.14 -5.33 17.69
CA HIS A 14 5.31 -5.49 16.49
C HIS A 14 4.92 -6.96 16.31
N GLU A 15 5.89 -7.85 16.47
CA GLU A 15 5.67 -9.30 16.40
C GLU A 15 4.60 -9.77 17.40
N ASN A 16 4.70 -9.32 18.65
CA ASN A 16 3.73 -9.66 19.69
C ASN A 16 2.33 -9.09 19.41
N GLN A 17 2.23 -7.89 18.85
CA GLN A 17 0.95 -7.29 18.48
C GLN A 17 0.29 -8.02 17.32
N ILE A 18 1.05 -8.32 16.25
CA ILE A 18 0.58 -9.13 15.11
C ILE A 18 0.12 -10.49 15.61
N LYS A 19 0.90 -11.16 16.45
CA LYS A 19 0.55 -12.47 17.00
C LYS A 19 -0.78 -12.46 17.74
N LYS A 20 -1.03 -11.47 18.60
CA LYS A 20 -2.31 -11.31 19.32
C LYS A 20 -3.48 -11.12 18.36
N ALA A 21 -3.32 -10.29 17.33
CA ALA A 21 -4.35 -10.06 16.32
C ALA A 21 -4.68 -11.35 15.55
N VAL A 22 -3.64 -12.09 15.12
CA VAL A 22 -3.77 -13.37 14.39
C VAL A 22 -4.41 -14.45 15.28
N GLU A 23 -4.01 -14.57 16.54
CA GLU A 23 -4.62 -15.50 17.51
C GLU A 23 -6.11 -15.20 17.71
N ALA A 24 -6.50 -13.94 17.76
CA ALA A 24 -7.90 -13.56 17.89
C ALA A 24 -8.74 -14.00 16.68
N VAL A 25 -8.19 -13.84 15.47
CA VAL A 25 -8.83 -14.31 14.22
C VAL A 25 -8.85 -15.84 14.17
N ALA A 26 -7.76 -16.51 14.54
CA ALA A 26 -7.68 -17.98 14.57
C ALA A 26 -8.67 -18.63 15.54
N ASN A 27 -9.03 -17.93 16.61
CA ASN A 27 -9.99 -18.41 17.62
C ASN A 27 -11.46 -18.19 17.20
N ARG A 28 -11.73 -17.49 16.08
CA ARG A 28 -13.10 -17.38 15.55
C ARG A 28 -13.54 -18.72 14.95
N LYS A 29 -14.78 -19.06 15.15
CA LYS A 29 -15.38 -20.28 14.58
C LYS A 29 -15.37 -20.24 13.04
N GLU A 30 -15.55 -19.05 12.49
CA GLU A 30 -15.66 -18.76 11.08
C GLU A 30 -15.25 -17.32 10.82
N VAL A 31 -14.62 -17.07 9.68
CA VAL A 31 -14.36 -15.72 9.12
C VAL A 31 -14.96 -15.69 7.73
N ASN A 32 -15.99 -14.86 7.53
CA ASN A 32 -16.76 -14.82 6.29
C ASN A 32 -16.36 -13.64 5.39
N GLU A 33 -15.83 -12.56 5.98
CA GLU A 33 -15.54 -11.32 5.28
C GLU A 33 -14.32 -10.64 5.90
N VAL A 34 -13.49 -10.03 5.04
CA VAL A 34 -12.39 -9.16 5.47
C VAL A 34 -12.58 -7.76 4.89
N TYR A 35 -12.64 -6.75 5.73
CA TYR A 35 -12.78 -5.35 5.33
C TYR A 35 -11.50 -4.58 5.61
N PHE A 36 -11.03 -3.85 4.60
CA PHE A 36 -9.92 -2.92 4.67
C PHE A 36 -10.48 -1.50 4.62
N VAL A 37 -10.38 -0.76 5.73
CA VAL A 37 -11.13 0.49 5.91
C VAL A 37 -10.19 1.63 6.30
N ALA A 38 -10.00 2.59 5.40
CA ALA A 38 -9.15 3.76 5.63
C ALA A 38 -9.46 4.88 4.63
N CYS A 39 -8.69 5.99 4.70
CA CYS A 39 -8.73 7.08 3.72
C CYS A 39 -7.34 7.37 3.16
N GLY A 40 -7.29 7.94 1.95
CA GLY A 40 -6.09 8.49 1.35
C GLY A 40 -4.91 7.52 1.30
N GLY A 41 -3.74 7.95 1.76
CA GLY A 41 -2.53 7.12 1.75
C GLY A 41 -2.65 5.84 2.59
N SER A 42 -3.38 5.87 3.69
CA SER A 42 -3.64 4.68 4.51
C SER A 42 -4.53 3.66 3.78
N GLN A 43 -5.54 4.13 3.04
CA GLN A 43 -6.36 3.26 2.20
C GLN A 43 -5.53 2.63 1.08
N ALA A 44 -4.67 3.43 0.43
CA ALA A 44 -3.78 2.94 -0.62
C ALA A 44 -2.89 1.78 -0.14
N VAL A 45 -2.35 1.89 1.06
CA VAL A 45 -1.54 0.81 1.68
C VAL A 45 -2.40 -0.44 1.88
N LEU A 46 -3.64 -0.30 2.35
CA LEU A 46 -4.55 -1.42 2.61
C LEU A 46 -5.08 -2.10 1.33
N MET A 47 -5.05 -1.46 0.16
CA MET A 47 -5.45 -2.06 -1.13
C MET A 47 -4.64 -3.32 -1.47
N ALA A 48 -3.36 -3.39 -1.03
CA ALA A 48 -2.56 -4.60 -1.18
C ALA A 48 -3.13 -5.79 -0.40
N GLY A 49 -3.77 -5.52 0.74
CA GLY A 49 -4.44 -6.54 1.56
C GLY A 49 -5.62 -7.15 0.83
N GLN A 50 -6.50 -6.33 0.25
CA GLN A 50 -7.61 -6.84 -0.57
C GLN A 50 -7.08 -7.72 -1.71
N TYR A 51 -6.11 -7.21 -2.49
CA TYR A 51 -5.55 -7.97 -3.60
C TYR A 51 -5.02 -9.35 -3.16
N LEU A 52 -4.30 -9.39 -2.02
CA LEU A 52 -3.78 -10.64 -1.46
C LEU A 52 -4.91 -11.60 -1.07
N PHE A 53 -5.91 -11.14 -0.35
CA PHE A 53 -7.03 -11.99 0.06
C PHE A 53 -7.83 -12.51 -1.14
N ASP A 54 -8.13 -11.66 -2.13
CA ASP A 54 -8.86 -12.05 -3.35
C ASP A 54 -8.11 -13.09 -4.18
N LYS A 55 -6.77 -13.12 -4.15
CA LYS A 55 -5.95 -14.05 -4.94
C LYS A 55 -5.54 -15.30 -4.19
N GLU A 56 -5.45 -15.23 -2.88
CA GLU A 56 -4.80 -16.24 -2.07
C GLU A 56 -5.76 -16.93 -1.09
N SER A 57 -7.00 -16.47 -1.00
CA SER A 57 -8.04 -17.08 -0.18
C SER A 57 -9.38 -17.17 -0.91
N THR A 58 -10.33 -17.88 -0.31
CA THR A 58 -11.73 -17.90 -0.76
C THR A 58 -12.62 -16.99 0.07
N ILE A 59 -12.05 -16.26 1.02
CA ILE A 59 -12.79 -15.33 1.89
C ILE A 59 -12.95 -14.01 1.12
N PRO A 60 -14.17 -13.55 0.87
CA PRO A 60 -14.41 -12.25 0.24
C PRO A 60 -13.71 -11.12 0.97
N SER A 61 -13.12 -10.21 0.22
CA SER A 61 -12.45 -9.06 0.81
C SER A 61 -12.82 -7.75 0.11
N HIS A 62 -12.84 -6.65 0.87
CA HIS A 62 -13.35 -5.37 0.42
C HIS A 62 -12.49 -4.22 0.90
N VAL A 63 -12.32 -3.18 0.06
CA VAL A 63 -11.75 -1.89 0.46
C VAL A 63 -12.88 -0.87 0.50
N TYR A 64 -13.00 -0.15 1.60
CA TYR A 64 -13.94 0.94 1.76
C TYR A 64 -13.24 2.24 2.16
N THR A 65 -13.72 3.36 1.64
CA THR A 65 -13.46 4.63 2.30
C THR A 65 -14.22 4.65 3.61
N VAL A 66 -13.65 5.29 4.62
CA VAL A 66 -14.24 5.25 5.98
C VAL A 66 -15.65 5.82 6.06
N ASN A 67 -15.93 6.91 5.35
CA ASN A 67 -17.25 7.54 5.38
C ASN A 67 -18.31 6.67 4.69
N GLU A 68 -17.98 6.06 3.55
CA GLU A 68 -18.89 5.13 2.88
C GLU A 68 -19.17 3.91 3.78
N PHE A 69 -18.15 3.38 4.45
CA PHE A 69 -18.31 2.27 5.38
C PHE A 69 -19.23 2.62 6.58
N VAL A 70 -19.16 3.85 7.07
CA VAL A 70 -20.01 4.31 8.21
C VAL A 70 -21.43 4.63 7.75
N TYR A 71 -21.59 5.42 6.69
CA TYR A 71 -22.92 5.93 6.27
C TYR A 71 -23.71 4.93 5.44
N ASP A 72 -23.04 4.01 4.75
CA ASP A 72 -23.67 2.91 3.99
C ASP A 72 -23.04 1.57 4.41
N THR A 73 -23.21 1.23 5.67
CA THR A 73 -22.58 0.07 6.31
C THR A 73 -22.91 -1.23 5.58
N PRO A 74 -21.89 -2.04 5.20
CA PRO A 74 -22.11 -3.32 4.55
C PRO A 74 -23.01 -4.24 5.38
N LYS A 75 -24.02 -4.84 4.75
CA LYS A 75 -24.98 -5.72 5.41
C LYS A 75 -24.34 -6.99 6.01
N ASN A 76 -23.22 -7.43 5.41
CA ASN A 76 -22.49 -8.62 5.85
C ASN A 76 -21.52 -8.33 7.00
N LEU A 77 -21.39 -7.07 7.45
CA LEU A 77 -20.55 -6.73 8.60
C LEU A 77 -21.21 -7.27 9.90
N ASN A 78 -20.56 -8.26 10.52
CA ASN A 78 -21.05 -8.94 11.72
C ASN A 78 -19.89 -9.56 12.52
N GLU A 79 -20.21 -10.39 13.52
CA GLU A 79 -19.25 -11.06 14.39
C GLU A 79 -18.29 -12.03 13.68
N ASN A 80 -18.59 -12.45 12.44
CA ASN A 80 -17.72 -13.30 11.63
C ASN A 80 -16.84 -12.48 10.66
N SER A 81 -16.81 -11.17 10.80
CA SER A 81 -16.00 -10.27 9.99
C SER A 81 -14.68 -9.91 10.67
N VAL A 82 -13.65 -9.66 9.86
CA VAL A 82 -12.41 -9.04 10.28
C VAL A 82 -12.33 -7.66 9.64
N VAL A 83 -12.09 -6.61 10.41
CA VAL A 83 -11.91 -5.24 9.92
C VAL A 83 -10.51 -4.76 10.22
N ILE A 84 -9.76 -4.41 9.18
CA ILE A 84 -8.41 -3.87 9.28
C ILE A 84 -8.47 -2.41 8.89
N SER A 85 -8.23 -1.52 9.85
CA SER A 85 -8.21 -0.08 9.65
C SER A 85 -6.79 0.49 9.75
N CYS A 86 -6.56 1.66 9.16
CA CYS A 86 -5.24 2.30 9.20
C CYS A 86 -5.38 3.82 9.27
N SER A 87 -4.60 4.44 10.16
CA SER A 87 -4.36 5.88 10.17
C SER A 87 -2.97 6.15 10.74
N HIS A 88 -2.14 6.88 9.99
CA HIS A 88 -0.77 7.19 10.41
C HIS A 88 -0.73 7.89 11.77
N SER A 89 -1.49 8.96 11.93
CA SER A 89 -1.58 9.69 13.21
C SER A 89 -2.50 9.01 14.23
N GLY A 90 -3.33 8.06 13.79
CA GLY A 90 -4.38 7.49 14.63
C GLY A 90 -5.49 8.48 15.04
N ASN A 91 -5.46 9.71 14.49
CA ASN A 91 -6.37 10.80 14.88
C ASN A 91 -7.43 11.13 13.80
N THR A 92 -7.51 10.37 12.71
CA THR A 92 -8.53 10.57 11.67
C THR A 92 -9.90 10.21 12.23
N PRO A 93 -10.80 11.19 12.46
CA PRO A 93 -12.05 10.94 13.21
C PRO A 93 -12.91 9.88 12.54
N GLU A 94 -13.00 9.92 11.21
CA GLU A 94 -13.80 8.99 10.43
C GLU A 94 -13.26 7.55 10.53
N THR A 95 -11.93 7.36 10.58
CA THR A 95 -11.33 6.02 10.75
C THR A 95 -11.60 5.48 12.16
N VAL A 96 -11.58 6.36 13.15
CA VAL A 96 -11.94 6.01 14.54
C VAL A 96 -13.40 5.56 14.63
N GLU A 97 -14.32 6.31 13.99
CA GLU A 97 -15.75 6.00 13.96
C GLU A 97 -16.03 4.67 13.25
N ALA A 98 -15.42 4.45 12.07
CA ALA A 98 -15.56 3.20 11.33
C ALA A 98 -15.07 1.98 12.15
N THR A 99 -13.96 2.14 12.87
CA THR A 99 -13.41 1.06 13.71
C THR A 99 -14.32 0.76 14.92
N LYS A 100 -14.88 1.78 15.56
CA LYS A 100 -15.86 1.62 16.65
C LYS A 100 -17.12 0.93 16.15
N LEU A 101 -17.67 1.38 15.01
CA LEU A 101 -18.84 0.75 14.39
C LEU A 101 -18.60 -0.74 14.12
N ALA A 102 -17.45 -1.10 13.54
CA ALA A 102 -17.08 -2.48 13.28
C ALA A 102 -17.04 -3.31 14.58
N ARG A 103 -16.43 -2.76 15.62
CA ARG A 103 -16.37 -3.39 16.95
C ARG A 103 -17.76 -3.58 17.57
N GLU A 104 -18.64 -2.60 17.45
CA GLU A 104 -20.03 -2.67 17.91
C GLU A 104 -20.84 -3.76 17.17
N LYS A 105 -20.51 -4.04 15.91
CA LYS A 105 -21.07 -5.16 15.13
C LYS A 105 -20.46 -6.52 15.49
N GLY A 106 -19.51 -6.58 16.43
CA GLY A 106 -18.85 -7.81 16.89
C GLY A 106 -17.69 -8.28 16.02
N ALA A 107 -17.32 -7.55 14.99
CA ALA A 107 -16.18 -7.87 14.13
C ALA A 107 -14.86 -7.84 14.91
N VAL A 108 -13.89 -8.69 14.54
CA VAL A 108 -12.52 -8.56 15.02
C VAL A 108 -11.93 -7.28 14.41
N THR A 109 -11.55 -6.32 15.24
CA THR A 109 -11.01 -5.04 14.79
C THR A 109 -9.50 -4.97 15.01
N ILE A 110 -8.75 -4.83 13.92
CA ILE A 110 -7.30 -4.65 13.90
C ILE A 110 -7.02 -3.26 13.35
N CYS A 111 -6.15 -2.48 13.99
CA CYS A 111 -5.73 -1.22 13.41
C CYS A 111 -4.22 -1.13 13.25
N LEU A 112 -3.76 -0.40 12.24
CA LEU A 112 -2.37 -0.01 12.08
C LEU A 112 -2.21 1.49 12.33
N SER A 113 -1.31 1.87 13.24
CA SER A 113 -1.03 3.26 13.56
C SER A 113 0.44 3.46 13.97
N ASN A 114 1.00 4.63 13.64
CA ASN A 114 2.32 5.00 14.15
C ASN A 114 2.27 5.58 15.57
N LEU A 115 1.10 6.04 16.03
CA LEU A 115 0.95 6.63 17.35
C LEU A 115 0.19 5.69 18.29
N GLU A 116 0.90 5.10 19.25
CA GLU A 116 0.30 4.34 20.36
C GLU A 116 -0.55 5.25 21.24
N GLY A 117 -1.64 4.69 21.78
CA GLY A 117 -2.58 5.44 22.63
C GLY A 117 -3.39 6.51 21.89
N SER A 118 -3.36 6.53 20.55
CA SER A 118 -4.21 7.39 19.74
C SER A 118 -5.68 6.98 19.80
N PRO A 119 -6.63 7.86 19.40
CA PRO A 119 -8.05 7.49 19.37
C PRO A 119 -8.35 6.23 18.55
N LEU A 120 -7.64 5.99 17.45
CA LEU A 120 -7.79 4.76 16.66
C LEU A 120 -7.25 3.54 17.42
N TRP A 121 -6.13 3.71 18.11
CA TRP A 121 -5.55 2.66 18.96
C TRP A 121 -6.53 2.16 20.00
N GLU A 122 -7.23 3.09 20.68
CA GLU A 122 -8.23 2.77 21.71
C GLU A 122 -9.53 2.21 21.12
N ALA A 123 -9.86 2.56 19.88
CA ALA A 123 -11.04 2.06 19.19
C ALA A 123 -10.94 0.60 18.78
N ALA A 124 -9.76 0.14 18.36
CA ALA A 124 -9.54 -1.23 17.92
C ALA A 124 -9.33 -2.18 19.10
N GLU A 125 -9.66 -3.47 18.92
CA GLU A 125 -9.35 -4.51 19.91
C GLU A 125 -7.90 -4.97 19.83
N TYR A 126 -7.33 -4.98 18.62
CA TYR A 126 -5.98 -5.46 18.34
C TYR A 126 -5.18 -4.40 17.59
N PRO A 127 -4.68 -3.38 18.29
CA PRO A 127 -3.83 -2.38 17.67
C PRO A 127 -2.44 -2.94 17.36
N VAL A 128 -1.91 -2.56 16.19
CA VAL A 128 -0.59 -2.92 15.70
C VAL A 128 0.17 -1.65 15.37
N HIS A 129 1.27 -1.42 16.05
CA HIS A 129 2.18 -0.30 15.83
C HIS A 129 3.06 -0.53 14.60
N TYR A 130 3.46 0.54 13.95
CA TYR A 130 4.57 0.57 13.01
C TYR A 130 5.43 1.80 13.24
N ASP A 131 6.72 1.66 13.05
CA ASP A 131 7.66 2.75 13.17
C ASP A 131 7.70 3.62 11.90
N TRP A 132 8.16 4.84 12.04
CA TRP A 132 8.33 5.78 10.94
C TRP A 132 9.60 6.59 11.12
N GLY A 133 10.32 6.84 10.03
CA GLY A 133 11.54 7.63 10.04
C GLY A 133 12.62 7.09 9.09
N LYS A 134 13.72 7.86 8.97
CA LYS A 134 14.82 7.51 8.06
C LYS A 134 15.67 6.36 8.58
N ASP A 135 15.83 6.28 9.91
CA ASP A 135 16.71 5.32 10.58
C ASP A 135 15.95 4.07 11.06
N VAL A 136 14.72 3.89 10.56
CA VAL A 136 13.87 2.74 10.89
C VAL A 136 14.03 1.66 9.83
N SER A 137 14.10 0.40 10.27
CA SER A 137 14.06 -0.77 9.38
C SER A 137 12.79 -0.77 8.53
N ASP A 138 12.91 -1.05 7.24
CA ASP A 138 11.73 -1.10 6.36
C ASP A 138 10.76 -2.23 6.74
N SER A 139 11.22 -3.26 7.47
CA SER A 139 10.37 -4.31 8.05
C SER A 139 9.45 -3.79 9.15
N ASP A 140 9.88 -2.76 9.89
CA ASP A 140 9.12 -2.14 10.99
C ASP A 140 8.23 -0.98 10.51
N LYS A 141 8.34 -0.54 9.26
CA LYS A 141 7.48 0.48 8.68
C LYS A 141 6.11 -0.08 8.28
N ASN A 142 5.19 0.82 7.99
CA ASN A 142 3.78 0.50 7.72
C ASN A 142 3.58 -0.66 6.72
N LYS A 143 4.33 -0.72 5.62
CA LYS A 143 4.21 -1.82 4.63
C LYS A 143 4.79 -3.12 5.15
N GLY A 144 5.97 -3.09 5.75
CA GLY A 144 6.57 -4.28 6.37
C GLY A 144 5.63 -4.91 7.40
N ILE A 145 5.09 -4.08 8.30
CA ILE A 145 4.11 -4.50 9.32
C ILE A 145 2.81 -5.01 8.69
N LEU A 146 2.25 -4.30 7.69
CA LEU A 146 1.04 -4.76 7.00
C LEU A 146 1.26 -6.12 6.35
N TYR A 147 2.33 -6.30 5.57
CA TYR A 147 2.59 -7.57 4.88
C TYR A 147 2.87 -8.69 5.89
N GLY A 148 3.57 -8.41 6.98
CA GLY A 148 3.73 -9.34 8.09
C GLY A 148 2.39 -9.79 8.69
N LEU A 149 1.48 -8.86 8.94
CA LEU A 149 0.11 -9.15 9.39
C LEU A 149 -0.66 -9.97 8.35
N LEU A 150 -0.64 -9.56 7.07
CA LEU A 150 -1.39 -10.23 6.00
C LEU A 150 -0.92 -11.67 5.77
N PHE A 151 0.39 -11.90 5.69
CA PHE A 151 0.93 -13.26 5.53
C PHE A 151 0.60 -14.14 6.73
N SER A 152 0.64 -13.58 7.95
CA SER A 152 0.28 -14.32 9.17
C SER A 152 -1.22 -14.64 9.23
N LEU A 153 -2.10 -13.72 8.79
CA LEU A 153 -3.54 -13.96 8.68
C LEU A 153 -3.84 -15.03 7.61
N LEU A 154 -3.19 -14.94 6.44
CA LEU A 154 -3.36 -15.92 5.36
C LEU A 154 -2.83 -17.30 5.78
N ASN A 155 -1.78 -17.36 6.59
CA ASN A 155 -1.28 -18.64 7.11
C ASN A 155 -2.30 -19.37 8.00
N VAL A 156 -3.18 -18.62 8.65
CA VAL A 156 -4.28 -19.17 9.46
C VAL A 156 -5.55 -19.43 8.65
N LEU A 157 -5.92 -18.48 7.78
CA LEU A 157 -7.21 -18.49 7.07
C LEU A 157 -7.18 -19.27 5.74
N ALA A 158 -6.03 -19.29 5.07
CA ALA A 158 -5.76 -20.01 3.83
C ALA A 158 -4.36 -20.65 3.87
N PRO A 159 -4.15 -21.69 4.71
CA PRO A 159 -2.84 -22.23 4.99
C PRO A 159 -2.05 -22.66 3.75
N ASN A 160 -0.82 -22.14 3.63
CA ASN A 160 0.11 -22.51 2.57
C ASN A 160 1.55 -22.30 3.08
N PRO A 161 2.47 -23.26 2.89
CA PRO A 161 3.86 -23.14 3.33
C PRO A 161 4.60 -21.91 2.77
N LYS A 162 4.12 -21.34 1.65
CA LYS A 162 4.71 -20.12 1.08
C LYS A 162 4.63 -18.91 2.02
N TRP A 163 3.67 -18.87 2.94
CA TRP A 163 3.52 -17.73 3.84
C TRP A 163 4.66 -17.64 4.84
N ASP A 164 5.18 -18.77 5.33
CA ASP A 164 6.36 -18.77 6.18
C ASP A 164 7.59 -18.30 5.39
N VAL A 165 7.71 -18.67 4.12
CA VAL A 165 8.74 -18.16 3.21
C VAL A 165 8.60 -16.66 3.02
N CYS A 166 7.40 -16.17 2.72
CA CYS A 166 7.13 -14.75 2.52
C CYS A 166 7.43 -13.92 3.78
N LEU A 167 7.06 -14.42 4.96
CA LEU A 167 7.39 -13.79 6.25
C LEU A 167 8.90 -13.65 6.43
N LYS A 168 9.65 -14.71 6.16
CA LYS A 168 11.11 -14.68 6.26
C LYS A 168 11.75 -13.70 5.29
N GLU A 169 11.23 -13.57 4.07
CA GLU A 169 11.79 -12.66 3.07
C GLU A 169 11.62 -11.16 3.42
N LEU A 170 10.70 -10.83 4.35
CA LEU A 170 10.58 -9.47 4.89
C LEU A 170 11.84 -9.01 5.65
N GLU A 171 12.67 -9.93 6.13
CA GLU A 171 13.97 -9.63 6.78
C GLU A 171 14.89 -8.82 5.86
N LYS A 172 14.81 -9.04 4.56
CA LYS A 172 15.68 -8.42 3.55
C LYS A 172 15.21 -7.03 3.11
N LEU A 173 14.02 -6.56 3.56
CA LEU A 173 13.40 -5.34 3.03
C LEU A 173 14.31 -4.11 3.10
N THR A 174 15.04 -3.91 4.20
CA THR A 174 15.90 -2.73 4.35
C THR A 174 17.07 -2.76 3.37
N GLU A 175 17.71 -3.91 3.18
CA GLU A 175 18.79 -4.10 2.23
C GLU A 175 18.29 -3.87 0.80
N LEU A 176 17.20 -4.54 0.42
CA LEU A 176 16.59 -4.44 -0.90
C LEU A 176 16.09 -3.02 -1.21
N SER A 177 15.52 -2.33 -0.21
CA SER A 177 15.09 -0.94 -0.34
C SER A 177 16.27 -0.01 -0.62
N ASN A 178 17.40 -0.21 0.05
CA ASN A 178 18.60 0.60 -0.17
C ASN A 178 19.19 0.34 -1.55
N ALA A 179 19.26 -0.93 -1.98
CA ALA A 179 19.71 -1.29 -3.33
C ALA A 179 18.79 -0.67 -4.40
N ALA A 180 17.47 -0.72 -4.24
CA ALA A 180 16.52 -0.11 -5.16
C ALA A 180 16.67 1.43 -5.21
N LYS A 181 16.87 2.10 -4.08
CA LYS A 181 17.12 3.54 -4.04
C LYS A 181 18.41 3.92 -4.76
N GLU A 182 19.48 3.15 -4.58
CA GLU A 182 20.75 3.37 -5.25
C GLU A 182 20.62 3.17 -6.78
N GLN A 183 19.95 2.08 -7.18
CA GLN A 183 19.69 1.75 -8.58
C GLN A 183 18.99 2.88 -9.33
N TYR A 184 17.94 3.46 -8.74
CA TYR A 184 17.09 4.47 -9.40
C TYR A 184 17.46 5.92 -9.07
N ALA A 185 18.52 6.17 -8.28
CA ALA A 185 18.86 7.52 -7.81
C ALA A 185 19.09 8.53 -8.93
N GLN A 186 19.77 8.12 -10.02
CA GLN A 186 20.08 9.01 -11.13
C GLN A 186 18.86 9.20 -12.04
N ASP A 187 18.09 8.15 -12.27
CA ASP A 187 16.87 8.21 -13.09
C ASP A 187 15.82 9.12 -12.46
N ALA A 188 15.63 9.02 -11.13
CA ALA A 188 14.74 9.91 -10.40
C ALA A 188 15.13 11.40 -10.56
N LYS A 189 16.42 11.73 -10.48
CA LYS A 189 16.91 13.10 -10.70
C LYS A 189 16.68 13.58 -12.12
N ASN A 190 16.95 12.73 -13.11
CA ASN A 190 16.79 13.07 -14.52
C ASN A 190 15.30 13.29 -14.85
N TRP A 191 14.45 12.39 -14.43
CA TRP A 191 13.02 12.48 -14.61
C TRP A 191 12.43 13.73 -13.93
N ALA A 192 12.81 13.99 -12.68
CA ALA A 192 12.36 15.16 -11.95
C ALA A 192 12.71 16.49 -12.63
N LYS A 193 13.95 16.60 -13.17
CA LYS A 193 14.36 17.78 -13.95
C LYS A 193 13.53 17.97 -15.20
N ALA A 194 13.20 16.87 -15.89
CA ALA A 194 12.39 16.91 -17.09
C ALA A 194 10.93 17.28 -16.81
N GLN A 195 10.34 16.72 -15.75
CA GLN A 195 8.89 16.82 -15.48
C GLN A 195 8.49 17.93 -14.50
N LYS A 196 9.44 18.64 -13.87
CA LYS A 196 9.15 19.63 -12.81
C LYS A 196 8.19 20.76 -13.17
N ARG A 197 7.98 21.03 -14.44
CA ARG A 197 7.07 22.08 -14.96
C ARG A 197 5.76 21.55 -15.51
N ASP A 198 5.62 20.22 -15.58
CA ASP A 198 4.40 19.63 -16.09
C ASP A 198 3.24 19.86 -15.11
N PRO A 199 2.12 20.38 -15.58
CA PRO A 199 0.99 20.70 -14.73
C PRO A 199 0.17 19.46 -14.36
N ILE A 200 0.40 18.34 -15.05
CA ILE A 200 -0.30 17.08 -14.87
C ILE A 200 0.66 15.91 -15.04
N ILE A 201 0.52 14.87 -14.23
CA ILE A 201 1.23 13.60 -14.37
C ILE A 201 0.25 12.49 -14.02
N TYR A 202 -0.04 11.59 -14.94
CA TYR A 202 -0.89 10.43 -14.68
C TYR A 202 -0.07 9.24 -14.16
N THR A 203 -0.69 8.42 -13.32
CA THR A 203 -0.08 7.18 -12.80
C THR A 203 -0.88 5.98 -13.28
N ILE A 204 -0.17 4.92 -13.68
CA ILE A 204 -0.79 3.72 -14.24
C ILE A 204 -0.20 2.48 -13.57
N GLY A 205 -1.05 1.49 -13.31
CA GLY A 205 -0.62 0.20 -12.77
C GLY A 205 -1.78 -0.75 -12.59
N SER A 206 -1.47 -1.95 -12.17
CA SER A 206 -2.48 -3.01 -11.99
C SER A 206 -2.15 -3.94 -10.84
N GLY A 207 -3.12 -4.77 -10.47
CA GLY A 207 -2.93 -5.80 -9.45
C GLY A 207 -2.50 -5.22 -8.12
N ILE A 208 -1.54 -5.87 -7.49
CA ILE A 208 -1.02 -5.46 -6.16
C ILE A 208 -0.41 -4.05 -6.17
N ASN A 209 0.00 -3.53 -7.34
CA ASN A 209 0.58 -2.20 -7.47
C ASN A 209 -0.45 -1.08 -7.58
N TYR A 210 -1.73 -1.39 -7.72
CA TYR A 210 -2.75 -0.36 -7.92
C TYR A 210 -2.84 0.62 -6.74
N GLY A 211 -2.67 0.14 -5.51
CA GLY A 211 -2.59 1.00 -4.34
C GLY A 211 -1.43 2.00 -4.39
N GLU A 212 -0.27 1.61 -4.93
CA GLU A 212 0.88 2.50 -5.06
C GLU A 212 0.64 3.61 -6.07
N VAL A 213 0.08 3.30 -7.23
CA VAL A 213 -0.23 4.32 -8.24
C VAL A 213 -1.38 5.23 -7.81
N TYR A 214 -2.35 4.70 -7.07
CA TYR A 214 -3.39 5.49 -6.43
C TYR A 214 -2.79 6.50 -5.43
N SER A 215 -1.94 6.02 -4.51
CA SER A 215 -1.26 6.87 -3.54
C SER A 215 -0.42 7.95 -4.21
N THR A 216 0.26 7.59 -5.31
CA THR A 216 1.11 8.51 -6.06
C THR A 216 0.29 9.66 -6.66
N ALA A 217 -0.83 9.35 -7.30
CA ALA A 217 -1.71 10.37 -7.85
C ALA A 217 -2.34 11.24 -6.75
N MET A 218 -3.01 10.60 -5.79
CA MET A 218 -3.85 11.29 -4.81
C MET A 218 -3.04 12.02 -3.74
N CYS A 219 -2.04 11.33 -3.17
CA CYS A 219 -1.31 11.86 -2.02
C CYS A 219 -0.02 12.59 -2.45
N TRP A 220 0.79 11.97 -3.30
CA TRP A 220 2.08 12.56 -3.65
C TRP A 220 1.97 13.72 -4.63
N PHE A 221 1.21 13.56 -5.73
CA PHE A 221 1.09 14.60 -6.74
C PHE A 221 0.05 15.65 -6.37
N MET A 222 -1.22 15.27 -6.14
CA MET A 222 -2.26 16.26 -5.87
C MET A 222 -2.13 16.91 -4.50
N GLU A 223 -2.01 16.13 -3.43
CA GLU A 223 -1.97 16.67 -2.06
C GLU A 223 -0.67 17.38 -1.76
N MET A 224 0.50 16.71 -2.00
CA MET A 224 1.79 17.20 -1.53
C MET A 224 2.52 18.06 -2.56
N GLN A 225 2.33 17.85 -3.85
CA GLN A 225 3.01 18.61 -4.89
C GLN A 225 2.12 19.58 -5.67
N TRP A 226 0.81 19.53 -5.48
CA TRP A 226 -0.19 20.32 -6.21
C TRP A 226 -0.06 20.20 -7.74
N ILE A 227 0.33 19.02 -8.18
CA ILE A 227 0.34 18.60 -9.57
C ILE A 227 -0.99 17.88 -9.81
N ASN A 228 -1.74 18.27 -10.87
CA ASN A 228 -2.92 17.51 -11.24
C ASN A 228 -2.54 16.07 -11.59
N SER A 229 -3.36 15.13 -11.20
CA SER A 229 -3.07 13.73 -11.43
C SER A 229 -4.34 12.88 -11.48
N GLY A 230 -4.22 11.68 -11.98
CA GLY A 230 -5.22 10.62 -11.91
C GLY A 230 -4.54 9.27 -11.93
N CYS A 231 -5.07 8.33 -11.16
CA CYS A 231 -4.63 6.94 -11.22
C CYS A 231 -5.48 6.16 -12.22
N ILE A 232 -4.82 5.44 -13.12
CA ILE A 232 -5.46 4.66 -14.18
C ILE A 232 -5.12 3.19 -13.94
N HIS A 233 -6.12 2.33 -13.83
CA HIS A 233 -5.89 0.90 -13.83
C HIS A 233 -5.49 0.44 -15.24
N SER A 234 -4.40 -0.32 -15.38
CA SER A 234 -3.90 -0.74 -16.71
C SER A 234 -4.95 -1.49 -17.54
N GLY A 235 -5.85 -2.22 -16.87
CA GLY A 235 -6.99 -2.89 -17.53
C GLY A 235 -8.04 -1.94 -18.09
N GLU A 236 -8.14 -0.71 -17.55
CA GLU A 236 -9.09 0.32 -17.98
C GLU A 236 -8.49 1.33 -18.95
N TYR A 237 -7.17 1.30 -19.14
CA TYR A 237 -6.48 2.29 -19.97
C TYR A 237 -7.07 2.42 -21.38
N PHE A 238 -7.39 1.29 -22.02
CA PHE A 238 -7.98 1.24 -23.36
C PHE A 238 -9.49 1.47 -23.41
N HIS A 239 -10.12 1.81 -22.28
CA HIS A 239 -11.56 2.09 -22.18
C HIS A 239 -11.86 3.56 -21.89
N GLY A 240 -11.03 4.46 -22.43
CA GLY A 240 -11.17 5.91 -22.36
C GLY A 240 -9.83 6.62 -22.12
N PRO A 241 -9.08 6.30 -21.06
CA PRO A 241 -7.85 7.03 -20.72
C PRO A 241 -6.77 7.09 -21.81
N PHE A 242 -6.68 6.13 -22.70
CA PHE A 242 -5.70 6.15 -23.80
C PHE A 242 -5.90 7.32 -24.79
N GLU A 243 -7.09 7.90 -24.86
CA GLU A 243 -7.40 9.06 -25.71
C GLU A 243 -6.69 10.35 -25.27
N ILE A 244 -6.22 10.43 -24.01
CA ILE A 244 -5.42 11.57 -23.53
C ILE A 244 -3.91 11.38 -23.78
N THR A 245 -3.51 10.27 -24.37
CA THR A 245 -2.08 10.00 -24.62
C THR A 245 -1.61 10.85 -25.79
N ASP A 246 -0.69 11.78 -25.51
CA ASP A 246 -0.10 12.66 -26.49
C ASP A 246 1.40 12.85 -26.17
N TYR A 247 2.17 13.35 -27.11
CA TYR A 247 3.64 13.38 -27.06
C TYR A 247 4.19 14.09 -25.83
N ASP A 248 3.49 15.05 -25.25
CA ASP A 248 3.90 15.86 -24.12
C ASP A 248 3.16 15.53 -22.79
N VAL A 249 2.29 14.52 -22.79
CA VAL A 249 1.57 14.10 -21.58
C VAL A 249 2.40 13.07 -20.81
N PRO A 250 2.79 13.38 -19.56
CA PRO A 250 3.60 12.47 -18.75
C PRO A 250 2.77 11.40 -18.07
N PHE A 251 3.28 10.18 -18.16
CA PHE A 251 2.75 9.00 -17.48
C PHE A 251 3.84 8.31 -16.66
N MET A 252 3.47 7.81 -15.47
CA MET A 252 4.28 6.92 -14.66
C MET A 252 3.59 5.57 -14.60
N LEU A 253 4.14 4.56 -15.25
CA LEU A 253 3.64 3.19 -15.29
C LEU A 253 4.44 2.32 -14.32
N VAL A 254 3.76 1.67 -13.37
CA VAL A 254 4.34 0.61 -12.54
C VAL A 254 4.00 -0.73 -13.17
N LYS A 255 5.00 -1.39 -13.74
CA LYS A 255 4.85 -2.65 -14.46
C LYS A 255 5.09 -3.84 -13.54
N SER A 256 4.02 -4.61 -13.31
CA SER A 256 4.02 -5.75 -12.40
C SER A 256 4.89 -6.91 -12.92
N MET A 257 5.49 -7.66 -12.00
CA MET A 257 6.07 -8.98 -12.31
C MET A 257 5.07 -10.12 -12.13
N GLY A 258 3.90 -9.84 -11.58
CA GLY A 258 2.85 -10.83 -11.33
C GLY A 258 1.92 -11.05 -12.55
N ASN A 259 0.79 -11.73 -12.30
CA ASN A 259 -0.14 -12.16 -13.34
C ASN A 259 -0.77 -11.01 -14.15
N THR A 260 -0.80 -9.79 -13.62
CA THR A 260 -1.35 -8.63 -14.32
C THR A 260 -0.36 -7.95 -15.26
N ARG A 261 0.89 -8.42 -15.33
CA ARG A 261 1.96 -7.83 -16.14
C ARG A 261 1.58 -7.59 -17.61
N HIS A 262 0.81 -8.48 -18.20
CA HIS A 262 0.42 -8.35 -19.61
C HIS A 262 -0.49 -7.12 -19.85
N LEU A 263 -1.27 -6.69 -18.83
CA LEU A 263 -2.07 -5.46 -18.91
C LEU A 263 -1.15 -4.23 -18.94
N ASP A 264 -0.14 -4.22 -18.08
CA ASP A 264 0.85 -3.15 -17.99
C ASP A 264 1.71 -3.10 -19.28
N GLN A 265 2.09 -4.27 -19.82
CA GLN A 265 2.83 -4.38 -21.08
C GLN A 265 2.04 -3.78 -22.26
N ARG A 266 0.74 -4.06 -22.34
CA ARG A 266 -0.11 -3.46 -23.39
C ARG A 266 -0.14 -1.94 -23.32
N VAL A 267 -0.16 -1.37 -22.12
CA VAL A 267 -0.08 0.08 -21.92
C VAL A 267 1.26 0.61 -22.42
N GLU A 268 2.36 -0.02 -22.02
CA GLU A 268 3.71 0.36 -22.45
C GLU A 268 3.83 0.29 -23.97
N ASP A 269 3.42 -0.82 -24.59
CA ASP A 269 3.49 -1.04 -26.06
C ASP A 269 2.71 0.01 -26.87
N PHE A 270 1.65 0.56 -26.28
CA PHE A 270 0.87 1.63 -26.90
C PHE A 270 1.48 2.99 -26.60
N ALA A 271 1.66 3.32 -25.32
CA ALA A 271 2.04 4.66 -24.88
C ALA A 271 3.40 5.09 -25.44
N THR A 272 4.38 4.17 -25.54
CA THR A 272 5.71 4.45 -26.14
C THR A 272 5.66 4.91 -27.60
N LYS A 273 4.55 4.71 -28.30
CA LYS A 273 4.38 5.17 -29.68
C LYS A 273 3.87 6.61 -29.79
N PHE A 274 3.29 7.13 -28.69
CA PHE A 274 2.51 8.38 -28.73
C PHE A 274 2.93 9.39 -27.66
N THR A 275 3.71 9.01 -26.66
CA THR A 275 4.28 9.96 -25.70
C THR A 275 5.79 9.77 -25.52
N ASP A 276 6.52 10.90 -25.46
CA ASP A 276 7.94 10.94 -25.12
C ASP A 276 8.17 11.00 -23.58
N LYS A 277 7.09 11.06 -22.79
CA LYS A 277 7.15 11.26 -21.34
C LYS A 277 6.64 10.06 -20.52
N LEU A 278 6.82 8.85 -21.05
CA LEU A 278 6.50 7.65 -20.30
C LEU A 278 7.69 7.24 -19.40
N LEU A 279 7.46 7.23 -18.08
CA LEU A 279 8.32 6.55 -17.12
C LEU A 279 7.76 5.17 -16.86
N VAL A 280 8.57 4.13 -17.12
CA VAL A 280 8.23 2.74 -16.75
C VAL A 280 9.10 2.32 -15.56
N LEU A 281 8.45 1.93 -14.48
CA LEU A 281 9.07 1.29 -13.32
C LEU A 281 8.75 -0.21 -13.39
N ASP A 282 9.62 -0.97 -14.06
CA ASP A 282 9.44 -2.41 -14.25
C ASP A 282 9.97 -3.17 -13.02
N GLN A 283 9.11 -3.95 -12.38
CA GLN A 283 9.50 -4.77 -11.23
C GLN A 283 10.52 -5.86 -11.56
N ASN A 284 10.62 -6.27 -12.84
CA ASN A 284 11.66 -7.23 -13.25
C ASN A 284 13.06 -6.63 -13.25
N ASP A 285 13.20 -5.30 -13.25
CA ASP A 285 14.50 -4.62 -13.20
C ASP A 285 15.02 -4.49 -11.75
N LEU A 286 14.17 -4.75 -10.75
CA LEU A 286 14.58 -4.73 -9.34
C LEU A 286 15.58 -5.85 -9.04
N GLN A 287 16.62 -5.53 -8.28
CA GLN A 287 17.62 -6.49 -7.81
C GLN A 287 17.03 -7.39 -6.73
N LEU A 288 16.42 -8.50 -7.15
CA LEU A 288 15.77 -9.47 -6.27
C LEU A 288 16.52 -10.81 -6.22
N ASP A 289 17.83 -10.79 -6.42
CA ASP A 289 18.67 -11.96 -6.29
C ASP A 289 18.65 -12.46 -4.84
N GLY A 290 18.48 -13.78 -4.68
CA GLY A 290 18.38 -14.40 -3.36
C GLY A 290 17.04 -14.24 -2.66
N VAL A 291 16.04 -13.56 -3.26
CA VAL A 291 14.66 -13.57 -2.79
C VAL A 291 13.96 -14.83 -3.31
N ALA A 292 13.27 -15.54 -2.43
CA ALA A 292 12.53 -16.75 -2.77
C ALA A 292 11.44 -16.45 -3.84
N PRO A 293 11.28 -17.31 -4.87
CA PRO A 293 10.34 -17.09 -5.96
C PRO A 293 8.90 -16.77 -5.49
N GLU A 294 8.45 -17.45 -4.44
CA GLU A 294 7.12 -17.30 -3.85
C GLU A 294 6.86 -15.89 -3.29
N ALA A 295 7.91 -15.22 -2.83
CA ALA A 295 7.83 -13.90 -2.20
C ALA A 295 8.12 -12.75 -3.18
N LYS A 296 8.79 -13.01 -4.32
CA LYS A 296 9.32 -11.96 -5.22
C LYS A 296 8.28 -10.89 -5.58
N GLN A 297 7.08 -11.30 -6.00
CA GLN A 297 6.04 -10.34 -6.42
C GLN A 297 5.58 -9.42 -5.27
N TYR A 298 5.56 -9.92 -4.03
CA TYR A 298 5.13 -9.17 -2.86
C TYR A 298 6.22 -8.21 -2.39
N ILE A 299 7.47 -8.68 -2.36
CA ILE A 299 8.63 -7.83 -2.07
C ILE A 299 8.76 -6.73 -3.14
N ALA A 300 8.64 -7.07 -4.42
CA ALA A 300 8.67 -6.10 -5.51
C ALA A 300 7.58 -5.03 -5.38
N ALA A 301 6.37 -5.39 -4.94
CA ALA A 301 5.29 -4.43 -4.70
C ALA A 301 5.66 -3.42 -3.60
N ILE A 302 6.27 -3.88 -2.50
CA ILE A 302 6.74 -2.99 -1.44
C ILE A 302 7.84 -2.06 -1.98
N LEU A 303 8.81 -2.61 -2.72
CA LEU A 303 9.93 -1.84 -3.30
C LEU A 303 9.47 -0.84 -4.36
N SER A 304 8.41 -1.13 -5.12
CA SER A 304 7.83 -0.15 -6.06
C SER A 304 7.45 1.14 -5.35
N GLY A 305 6.85 1.06 -4.18
CA GLY A 305 6.54 2.25 -3.39
C GLY A 305 7.78 2.98 -2.85
N VAL A 306 8.87 2.25 -2.58
CA VAL A 306 10.16 2.85 -2.19
C VAL A 306 10.75 3.63 -3.36
N VAL A 307 10.75 3.04 -4.56
CA VAL A 307 11.25 3.68 -5.78
C VAL A 307 10.39 4.88 -6.15
N ILE A 308 9.07 4.75 -6.17
CA ILE A 308 8.15 5.88 -6.44
C ILE A 308 8.43 7.04 -5.47
N ARG A 309 8.61 6.75 -4.18
CA ARG A 309 8.94 7.77 -3.18
C ARG A 309 10.21 8.54 -3.55
N LEU A 310 11.24 7.86 -4.06
CA LEU A 310 12.48 8.48 -4.52
C LEU A 310 12.21 9.48 -5.67
N PHE A 311 11.39 9.11 -6.65
CA PHE A 311 10.99 10.00 -7.74
C PHE A 311 10.19 11.22 -7.24
N VAL A 312 9.30 11.01 -6.29
CA VAL A 312 8.50 12.07 -5.68
C VAL A 312 9.37 13.04 -4.86
N GLU A 313 10.36 12.54 -4.12
CA GLU A 313 11.31 13.38 -3.39
C GLU A 313 12.18 14.19 -4.36
N ALA A 314 12.60 13.58 -5.47
CA ALA A 314 13.38 14.26 -6.49
C ALA A 314 12.58 15.39 -7.17
N ILE A 315 11.31 15.17 -7.51
CA ILE A 315 10.48 16.24 -8.13
C ILE A 315 10.16 17.34 -7.12
N ALA A 316 9.93 17.01 -5.85
CA ALA A 316 9.73 17.99 -4.78
C ALA A 316 10.96 18.91 -4.64
N PHE A 317 12.16 18.34 -4.68
CA PHE A 317 13.42 19.09 -4.64
C PHE A 317 13.56 20.01 -5.87
N GLU A 318 13.36 19.50 -7.09
CA GLU A 318 13.49 20.27 -8.33
C GLU A 318 12.44 21.39 -8.47
N ARG A 319 11.27 21.22 -7.84
CA ARG A 319 10.21 22.23 -7.78
C ARG A 319 10.41 23.24 -6.66
N GLY A 320 11.31 22.98 -5.70
CA GLY A 320 11.44 23.76 -4.48
C GLY A 320 10.15 23.74 -3.63
N HIS A 321 9.38 22.66 -3.71
CA HIS A 321 8.10 22.49 -3.01
C HIS A 321 8.15 21.27 -2.09
N SER A 322 8.35 21.53 -0.78
CA SER A 322 8.45 20.47 0.23
C SER A 322 7.19 19.58 0.26
N LEU A 323 7.39 18.30 0.52
CA LEU A 323 6.30 17.34 0.72
C LEU A 323 5.45 17.60 1.96
N ASP A 324 5.91 18.48 2.87
CA ASP A 324 5.19 18.82 4.10
C ASP A 324 4.23 20.01 3.94
N VAL A 325 4.31 20.73 2.82
CA VAL A 325 3.46 21.90 2.57
C VAL A 325 2.04 21.45 2.25
N ARG A 326 1.07 22.07 2.94
CA ARG A 326 -0.36 21.88 2.69
C ARG A 326 -1.03 23.23 2.48
N ARG A 327 -2.02 23.29 1.58
CA ARG A 327 -2.82 24.50 1.32
C ARG A 327 -4.01 24.58 2.26
N TYR A 328 -4.72 23.49 2.45
CA TYR A 328 -5.96 23.43 3.22
C TYR A 328 -5.91 22.41 4.35
N MET A 329 -5.34 21.21 4.08
CA MET A 329 -5.27 20.12 5.04
C MET A 329 -4.52 20.58 6.29
N TRP A 330 -5.12 20.38 7.45
CA TRP A 330 -4.65 20.83 8.78
C TRP A 330 -4.50 22.36 8.95
N GLN A 331 -4.90 23.17 7.96
CA GLN A 331 -4.87 24.64 8.02
C GLN A 331 -6.24 25.22 8.35
N MET A 332 -7.30 24.49 8.11
CA MET A 332 -8.69 24.86 8.35
C MET A 332 -9.54 23.62 8.62
N SER A 333 -10.72 23.81 9.24
CA SER A 333 -11.70 22.72 9.38
C SER A 333 -12.43 22.49 8.05
N TYR A 334 -12.72 21.25 7.75
CA TYR A 334 -13.41 20.81 6.53
C TYR A 334 -14.29 19.59 6.85
#